data_b277aae34ed25dff1574aa6052516d93
#
_entry.id   b277aae34ed25dff1574aa6052516d93
#
_cell.length_a   1.000
_cell.length_b   1.000
_cell.length_c   1.000
_cell.angle_alpha   90.00
_cell.angle_beta   90.00
_cell.angle_gamma   90.00
#
_symmetry.space_group_name_H-M   'P 1'
#
loop_
_entity.id
_entity.type
_entity.pdbx_description
1 polymer ?
#
loop_
_entity_poly.entity_id
_entity_poly.type
_entity_poly.pdbx_seq_one_letter_code
_entity_poly.pdbx_strand_id
1 'polypeptide(L)'
;MGAAPLTPGWQAERTPDAPAIIMGATGETVTYAELEDRSSRLARVLRARGLSEGDTIAICMENNRAYLEIAWAAQRSGLRYTAINSHLRPAEVQYMLDDCGAVAFFSSAAMADEVARLDLSVIPVLVSAEGDLTAFERYADLLAGAAPGPLGDEREGREMLYSSGTTGRPKGVRKQLPGTPFGDPASAPVIVPREPNGKLYKRLLRERYWAGHRSLVT
;
A
#
# COMPACT_ATOMS: atom_id res chain seq x y z
N MET A 1 -17.48 -4.48 23.64
CA MET A 1 -16.38 -3.59 23.23
C MET A 1 -16.24 -3.75 21.74
N GLY A 2 -16.46 -2.70 20.94
CA GLY A 2 -16.24 -2.72 19.49
C GLY A 2 -14.77 -3.02 19.18
N ALA A 3 -14.51 -3.62 18.00
CA ALA A 3 -13.14 -3.82 17.52
C ALA A 3 -12.46 -2.45 17.35
N ALA A 4 -11.20 -2.34 17.77
CA ALA A 4 -10.42 -1.12 17.60
C ALA A 4 -10.06 -0.92 16.12
N PRO A 5 -10.06 0.32 15.59
CA PRO A 5 -9.52 0.60 14.29
C PRO A 5 -8.04 0.19 14.21
N LEU A 6 -7.65 -0.48 13.12
CA LEU A 6 -6.24 -0.86 12.91
C LEU A 6 -5.57 0.14 11.97
N THR A 7 -5.55 1.42 12.35
CA THR A 7 -4.96 2.50 11.55
C THR A 7 -3.77 3.15 12.25
N PRO A 8 -2.83 3.75 11.50
CA PRO A 8 -1.75 4.52 12.09
C PRO A 8 -2.26 5.64 13.01
N GLY A 9 -3.31 6.36 12.62
CA GLY A 9 -3.90 7.46 13.39
C GLY A 9 -4.42 7.01 14.75
N TRP A 10 -5.16 5.89 14.80
CA TRP A 10 -5.64 5.35 16.07
C TRP A 10 -4.51 5.01 17.04
N GLN A 11 -3.40 4.54 16.50
CA GLN A 11 -2.22 4.20 17.31
C GLN A 11 -1.41 5.46 17.66
N ALA A 12 -1.29 6.42 16.73
CA ALA A 12 -0.60 7.68 16.95
C ALA A 12 -1.25 8.51 18.09
N GLU A 13 -2.58 8.46 18.24
CA GLU A 13 -3.27 9.11 19.35
C GLU A 13 -2.92 8.52 20.73
N ARG A 14 -2.50 7.27 20.80
CA ARG A 14 -2.25 6.52 22.04
C ARG A 14 -0.79 6.39 22.39
N THR A 15 0.01 6.10 21.39
CA THR A 15 1.45 5.84 21.53
C THR A 15 2.21 6.49 20.37
N PRO A 16 2.20 7.85 20.25
CA PRO A 16 2.78 8.57 19.11
C PRO A 16 4.23 8.21 18.86
N ASP A 17 5.02 8.09 19.91
CA ASP A 17 6.47 7.85 19.85
C ASP A 17 6.84 6.36 19.74
N ALA A 18 5.85 5.46 19.80
CA ALA A 18 6.13 4.04 19.62
C ALA A 18 6.54 3.74 18.18
N PRO A 19 7.47 2.79 17.96
CA PRO A 19 7.91 2.43 16.62
C PRO A 19 6.79 1.75 15.84
N ALA A 20 6.46 2.30 14.67
CA ALA A 20 5.56 1.71 13.69
C ALA A 20 6.33 0.89 12.66
N ILE A 21 7.53 1.36 12.27
CA ILE A 21 8.42 0.69 11.31
C ILE A 21 9.83 0.68 11.91
N ILE A 22 10.51 -0.46 11.81
CA ILE A 22 11.93 -0.59 12.15
C ILE A 22 12.64 -1.20 10.95
N MET A 23 13.55 -0.45 10.35
CA MET A 23 14.33 -0.91 9.20
C MET A 23 15.40 -1.91 9.67
N GLY A 24 15.29 -3.17 9.25
CA GLY A 24 16.16 -4.24 9.72
C GLY A 24 17.64 -4.06 9.36
N ALA A 25 17.95 -3.40 8.25
CA ALA A 25 19.35 -3.19 7.80
C ALA A 25 20.04 -2.02 8.51
N THR A 26 19.29 -0.95 8.83
CA THR A 26 19.84 0.31 9.35
C THR A 26 19.51 0.56 10.82
N GLY A 27 18.47 -0.09 11.34
CA GLY A 27 17.89 0.23 12.64
C GLY A 27 17.08 1.52 12.66
N GLU A 28 16.92 2.20 11.52
CA GLU A 28 16.09 3.40 11.40
C GLU A 28 14.65 3.09 11.84
N THR A 29 14.10 3.99 12.62
CA THR A 29 12.74 3.83 13.16
C THR A 29 11.84 4.96 12.65
N VAL A 30 10.62 4.60 12.25
CA VAL A 30 9.52 5.53 11.98
C VAL A 30 8.48 5.31 13.07
N THR A 31 8.09 6.39 13.75
CA THR A 31 7.07 6.34 14.81
C THR A 31 5.65 6.31 14.21
N TYR A 32 4.64 5.99 15.04
CA TYR A 32 3.25 6.06 14.61
C TYR A 32 2.82 7.49 14.27
N ALA A 33 3.31 8.50 14.99
CA ALA A 33 3.04 9.90 14.69
C ALA A 33 3.61 10.30 13.31
N GLU A 34 4.84 9.89 13.00
CA GLU A 34 5.46 10.14 11.70
C GLU A 34 4.73 9.42 10.57
N LEU A 35 4.38 8.14 10.76
CA LEU A 35 3.64 7.36 9.76
C LEU A 35 2.27 7.98 9.48
N GLU A 36 1.56 8.42 10.52
CA GLU A 36 0.26 9.10 10.39
C GLU A 36 0.40 10.43 9.64
N ASP A 37 1.34 11.31 10.06
CA ASP A 37 1.54 12.62 9.41
C ASP A 37 1.91 12.44 7.94
N ARG A 38 2.88 11.60 7.63
CA ARG A 38 3.41 11.47 6.27
C ARG A 38 2.43 10.78 5.33
N SER A 39 1.71 9.75 5.79
CA SER A 39 0.67 9.09 4.98
C SER A 39 -0.52 10.01 4.74
N SER A 40 -0.92 10.84 5.70
CA SER A 40 -2.01 11.80 5.52
C SER A 40 -1.63 12.96 4.58
N ARG A 41 -0.40 13.47 4.66
CA ARG A 41 0.12 14.47 3.69
C ARG A 41 0.14 13.90 2.27
N LEU A 42 0.66 12.68 2.09
CA LEU A 42 0.67 12.05 0.77
C LEU A 42 -0.76 11.84 0.23
N ALA A 43 -1.71 11.43 1.07
CA ALA A 43 -3.11 11.31 0.67
C ALA A 43 -3.68 12.63 0.12
N ARG A 44 -3.33 13.77 0.75
CA ARG A 44 -3.70 15.11 0.25
C ARG A 44 -3.06 15.42 -1.09
N VAL A 45 -1.77 15.11 -1.25
CA VAL A 45 -1.06 15.30 -2.53
C VAL A 45 -1.73 14.50 -3.65
N LEU A 46 -2.00 13.22 -3.41
CA LEU A 46 -2.64 12.35 -4.40
C LEU A 46 -4.04 12.87 -4.80
N ARG A 47 -4.83 13.31 -3.81
CA ARG A 47 -6.14 13.94 -4.07
C ARG A 47 -5.99 15.23 -4.88
N ALA A 48 -5.03 16.09 -4.55
CA ALA A 48 -4.77 17.33 -5.28
C ALA A 48 -4.28 17.09 -6.73
N ARG A 49 -3.68 15.92 -6.99
CA ARG A 49 -3.30 15.45 -8.33
C ARG A 49 -4.46 14.78 -9.09
N GLY A 50 -5.67 14.78 -8.52
CA GLY A 50 -6.89 14.30 -9.17
C GLY A 50 -7.16 12.80 -8.95
N LEU A 51 -6.40 12.11 -8.12
CA LEU A 51 -6.70 10.71 -7.79
C LEU A 51 -7.97 10.64 -6.95
N SER A 52 -8.82 9.69 -7.27
CA SER A 52 -10.14 9.49 -6.68
C SER A 52 -10.34 8.03 -6.23
N GLU A 53 -11.41 7.80 -5.47
CA GLU A 53 -11.76 6.45 -4.99
C GLU A 53 -11.83 5.45 -6.15
N GLY A 54 -11.12 4.35 -6.00
CA GLY A 54 -11.06 3.29 -7.01
C GLY A 54 -9.87 3.34 -7.95
N ASP A 55 -9.15 4.47 -8.03
CA ASP A 55 -7.90 4.56 -8.76
C ASP A 55 -6.84 3.64 -8.14
N THR A 56 -5.86 3.26 -8.97
CA THR A 56 -4.79 2.35 -8.53
C THR A 56 -3.44 3.07 -8.58
N ILE A 57 -2.68 2.95 -7.50
CA ILE A 57 -1.26 3.30 -7.47
C ILE A 57 -0.41 2.03 -7.52
N ALA A 58 0.76 2.11 -8.12
CA ALA A 58 1.74 1.01 -8.13
C ALA A 58 2.99 1.41 -7.32
N ILE A 59 3.54 0.44 -6.59
CA ILE A 59 4.75 0.59 -5.78
C ILE A 59 5.74 -0.49 -6.22
N CYS A 60 6.88 -0.09 -6.80
CA CYS A 60 7.95 -1.01 -7.19
C CYS A 60 9.30 -0.43 -6.75
N MET A 61 9.72 -0.83 -5.57
CA MET A 61 10.98 -0.40 -4.97
C MET A 61 11.39 -1.40 -3.88
N GLU A 62 12.61 -1.30 -3.40
CA GLU A 62 13.10 -2.01 -2.22
C GLU A 62 12.34 -1.58 -0.95
N ASN A 63 12.49 -2.35 0.12
CA ASN A 63 11.94 -1.97 1.41
C ASN A 63 12.68 -0.73 1.95
N ASN A 64 11.98 0.38 2.02
CA ASN A 64 12.43 1.63 2.62
C ASN A 64 11.31 2.22 3.51
N ARG A 65 11.62 3.29 4.24
CA ARG A 65 10.67 3.91 5.17
C ARG A 65 9.38 4.39 4.48
N ALA A 66 9.47 4.88 3.25
CA ALA A 66 8.34 5.46 2.53
C ALA A 66 7.31 4.40 2.07
N TYR A 67 7.71 3.13 1.96
CA TYR A 67 6.86 2.07 1.42
C TYR A 67 5.50 1.98 2.13
N LEU A 68 5.52 1.91 3.46
CA LEU A 68 4.28 1.83 4.24
C LEU A 68 3.56 3.18 4.33
N GLU A 69 4.28 4.31 4.27
CA GLU A 69 3.67 5.63 4.20
C GLU A 69 2.80 5.76 2.94
N ILE A 70 3.31 5.27 1.78
CA ILE A 70 2.61 5.25 0.49
C ILE A 70 1.42 4.29 0.53
N ALA A 71 1.60 3.08 1.05
CA ALA A 71 0.52 2.10 1.17
C ALA A 71 -0.63 2.62 2.05
N TRP A 72 -0.32 3.26 3.18
CA TRP A 72 -1.33 3.86 4.06
C TRP A 72 -1.98 5.11 3.46
N ALA A 73 -1.25 5.89 2.66
CA ALA A 73 -1.84 7.01 1.92
C ALA A 73 -2.89 6.52 0.91
N ALA A 74 -2.62 5.43 0.20
CA ALA A 74 -3.59 4.81 -0.68
C ALA A 74 -4.79 4.24 0.10
N GLN A 75 -4.51 3.53 1.20
CA GLN A 75 -5.52 2.92 2.04
C GLN A 75 -6.54 3.94 2.58
N ARG A 76 -6.08 5.09 3.06
CA ARG A 76 -6.96 6.16 3.59
C ARG A 76 -7.66 7.00 2.54
N SER A 77 -7.24 6.89 1.29
CA SER A 77 -7.78 7.68 0.17
C SER A 77 -8.82 6.93 -0.66
N GLY A 78 -9.20 5.71 -0.29
CA GLY A 78 -10.06 4.86 -1.10
C GLY A 78 -9.39 4.33 -2.37
N LEU A 79 -8.06 4.42 -2.45
CA LEU A 79 -7.31 3.94 -3.61
C LEU A 79 -7.01 2.44 -3.49
N ARG A 80 -6.67 1.85 -4.62
CA ARG A 80 -5.97 0.56 -4.64
C ARG A 80 -4.48 0.78 -4.69
N TYR A 81 -3.71 -0.10 -4.05
CA TYR A 81 -2.28 -0.13 -4.25
C TYR A 81 -1.82 -1.51 -4.69
N THR A 82 -0.96 -1.53 -5.70
CA THR A 82 -0.32 -2.74 -6.23
C THR A 82 1.14 -2.75 -5.79
N ALA A 83 1.46 -3.71 -4.91
CA ALA A 83 2.84 -3.96 -4.49
C ALA A 83 3.52 -4.85 -5.54
N ILE A 84 4.44 -4.29 -6.30
CA ILE A 84 5.21 -4.98 -7.34
C ILE A 84 6.56 -5.39 -6.73
N ASN A 85 6.93 -6.65 -6.92
CA ASN A 85 8.23 -7.14 -6.46
C ASN A 85 9.35 -6.49 -7.28
N SER A 86 10.30 -5.82 -6.59
CA SER A 86 11.45 -5.13 -7.19
C SER A 86 12.45 -6.05 -7.91
N HIS A 87 12.34 -7.37 -7.73
CA HIS A 87 13.20 -8.36 -8.41
C HIS A 87 12.60 -8.87 -9.74
N LEU A 88 11.45 -8.36 -10.16
CA LEU A 88 10.84 -8.73 -11.44
C LEU A 88 11.58 -8.06 -12.61
N ARG A 89 11.50 -8.68 -13.78
CA ARG A 89 12.05 -8.11 -15.02
C ARG A 89 11.20 -6.93 -15.49
N PRO A 90 11.77 -5.95 -16.19
CA PRO A 90 11.02 -4.79 -16.66
C PRO A 90 9.74 -5.12 -17.43
N ALA A 91 9.74 -6.16 -18.26
CA ALA A 91 8.54 -6.59 -18.98
C ALA A 91 7.42 -7.12 -18.07
N GLU A 92 7.75 -7.71 -16.92
CA GLU A 92 6.78 -8.19 -15.94
C GLU A 92 6.22 -7.01 -15.13
N VAL A 93 7.10 -6.05 -14.78
CA VAL A 93 6.69 -4.79 -14.12
C VAL A 93 5.75 -4.01 -15.03
N GLN A 94 6.12 -3.82 -16.32
CA GLN A 94 5.29 -3.14 -17.31
C GLN A 94 3.91 -3.79 -17.40
N TYR A 95 3.88 -5.12 -17.57
CA TYR A 95 2.62 -5.85 -17.61
C TYR A 95 1.73 -5.57 -16.40
N MET A 96 2.31 -5.53 -15.19
CA MET A 96 1.53 -5.27 -13.98
C MET A 96 1.05 -3.82 -13.89
N LEU A 97 1.86 -2.84 -14.34
CA LEU A 97 1.45 -1.43 -14.42
C LEU A 97 0.25 -1.25 -15.35
N ASP A 98 0.31 -1.88 -16.53
CA ASP A 98 -0.75 -1.81 -17.54
C ASP A 98 -2.02 -2.52 -17.05
N ASP A 99 -1.89 -3.74 -16.53
CA ASP A 99 -3.01 -4.58 -16.07
C ASP A 99 -3.73 -3.99 -14.86
N CYS A 100 -3.00 -3.39 -13.90
CA CYS A 100 -3.63 -2.73 -12.76
C CYS A 100 -4.20 -1.36 -13.10
N GLY A 101 -3.83 -0.77 -14.22
CA GLY A 101 -4.24 0.57 -14.63
C GLY A 101 -3.70 1.63 -13.67
N ALA A 102 -2.39 1.59 -13.39
CA ALA A 102 -1.76 2.51 -12.45
C ALA A 102 -1.84 3.96 -12.97
N VAL A 103 -2.37 4.87 -12.13
CA VAL A 103 -2.38 6.32 -12.37
C VAL A 103 -1.30 7.05 -11.57
N ALA A 104 -0.65 6.37 -10.65
CA ALA A 104 0.55 6.85 -9.98
C ALA A 104 1.53 5.69 -9.80
N PHE A 105 2.81 5.97 -9.98
CA PHE A 105 3.88 5.00 -9.82
C PHE A 105 4.96 5.53 -8.88
N PHE A 106 5.24 4.74 -7.86
CA PHE A 106 6.25 5.00 -6.85
C PHE A 106 7.41 4.04 -7.04
N SER A 107 8.62 4.58 -7.17
CA SER A 107 9.85 3.80 -7.27
C SER A 107 10.99 4.48 -6.51
N SER A 108 12.21 4.02 -6.64
CA SER A 108 13.40 4.57 -5.98
C SER A 108 14.59 4.58 -6.93
N ALA A 109 15.63 5.33 -6.60
CA ALA A 109 16.87 5.36 -7.37
C ALA A 109 17.56 3.98 -7.47
N ALA A 110 17.31 3.08 -6.50
CA ALA A 110 17.79 1.70 -6.56
C ALA A 110 17.20 0.90 -7.74
N MET A 111 16.08 1.37 -8.32
CA MET A 111 15.41 0.75 -9.47
C MET A 111 15.66 1.49 -10.80
N ALA A 112 16.66 2.40 -10.85
CA ALA A 112 16.86 3.28 -11.99
C ALA A 112 17.01 2.54 -13.34
N ASP A 113 17.77 1.45 -13.36
CA ASP A 113 18.02 0.68 -14.57
C ASP A 113 16.77 -0.06 -15.07
N GLU A 114 15.94 -0.56 -14.17
CA GLU A 114 14.66 -1.21 -14.47
C GLU A 114 13.64 -0.19 -14.94
N VAL A 115 13.51 0.93 -14.23
CA VAL A 115 12.57 2.02 -14.51
C VAL A 115 12.86 2.65 -15.87
N ALA A 116 14.13 2.82 -16.24
CA ALA A 116 14.52 3.36 -17.54
C ALA A 116 14.05 2.53 -18.76
N ARG A 117 13.62 1.28 -18.52
CA ARG A 117 13.13 0.36 -19.58
C ARG A 117 11.60 0.27 -19.62
N LEU A 118 10.90 1.03 -18.79
CA LEU A 118 9.43 1.04 -18.72
C LEU A 118 8.87 2.16 -19.60
N ASP A 119 7.72 1.89 -20.19
CA ASP A 119 6.89 2.94 -20.79
C ASP A 119 5.94 3.50 -19.72
N LEU A 120 6.28 4.67 -19.22
CA LEU A 120 5.51 5.35 -18.16
C LEU A 120 4.70 6.53 -18.72
N SER A 121 4.63 6.69 -20.04
CA SER A 121 4.03 7.85 -20.72
C SER A 121 2.55 8.07 -20.40
N VAL A 122 1.84 7.02 -20.01
CA VAL A 122 0.41 7.07 -19.64
C VAL A 122 0.16 7.24 -18.15
N ILE A 123 1.20 7.23 -17.32
CA ILE A 123 1.09 7.36 -15.87
C ILE A 123 1.37 8.81 -15.47
N PRO A 124 0.34 9.58 -15.06
CA PRO A 124 0.48 11.03 -14.85
C PRO A 124 1.28 11.40 -13.59
N VAL A 125 1.40 10.51 -12.62
CA VAL A 125 2.08 10.80 -11.35
C VAL A 125 3.23 9.82 -11.14
N LEU A 126 4.46 10.33 -11.25
CA LEU A 126 5.70 9.56 -11.04
C LEU A 126 6.45 10.12 -9.86
N VAL A 127 6.72 9.29 -8.84
CA VAL A 127 7.33 9.72 -7.58
C VAL A 127 8.52 8.84 -7.21
N SER A 128 9.68 9.47 -6.99
CA SER A 128 10.85 8.81 -6.43
C SER A 128 10.82 8.88 -4.91
N ALA A 129 10.65 7.72 -4.28
CA ALA A 129 10.55 7.60 -2.83
C ALA A 129 11.89 7.83 -2.13
N GLU A 130 12.99 7.42 -2.77
CA GLU A 130 14.35 7.59 -2.27
C GLU A 130 15.32 7.81 -3.43
N GLY A 131 16.19 8.81 -3.31
CA GLY A 131 17.10 9.25 -4.35
C GLY A 131 16.37 9.89 -5.54
N ASP A 132 17.11 10.16 -6.61
CA ASP A 132 16.60 10.87 -7.77
C ASP A 132 16.39 9.90 -8.96
N LEU A 133 15.21 9.96 -9.57
CA LEU A 133 14.89 9.30 -10.82
C LEU A 133 14.53 10.36 -11.89
N THR A 134 15.02 10.18 -13.11
CA THR A 134 14.69 11.08 -14.21
C THR A 134 13.18 11.10 -14.47
N ALA A 135 12.60 12.27 -14.61
CA ALA A 135 11.16 12.54 -14.78
C ALA A 135 10.26 12.21 -13.58
N PHE A 136 10.82 11.84 -12.43
CA PHE A 136 10.08 11.61 -11.20
C PHE A 136 10.17 12.82 -10.28
N GLU A 137 9.08 13.11 -9.58
CA GLU A 137 9.08 14.07 -8.48
C GLU A 137 9.65 13.42 -7.21
N ARG A 138 10.37 14.19 -6.42
CA ARG A 138 10.94 13.68 -5.16
C ARG A 138 9.84 13.59 -4.09
N TYR A 139 9.73 12.45 -3.47
CA TYR A 139 8.76 12.20 -2.39
C TYR A 139 8.87 13.23 -1.25
N ALA A 140 10.10 13.55 -0.85
CA ALA A 140 10.33 14.54 0.22
C ALA A 140 9.78 15.93 -0.13
N ASP A 141 9.95 16.36 -1.37
CA ASP A 141 9.50 17.67 -1.83
C ASP A 141 7.97 17.73 -1.91
N LEU A 142 7.33 16.64 -2.35
CA LEU A 142 5.87 16.52 -2.34
C LEU A 142 5.29 16.66 -0.94
N LEU A 143 5.90 15.99 0.05
CA LEU A 143 5.43 16.05 1.42
C LEU A 143 5.68 17.40 2.07
N ALA A 144 6.82 18.05 1.77
CA ALA A 144 7.15 19.37 2.30
C ALA A 144 6.12 20.44 1.90
N GLY A 145 5.57 20.35 0.69
CA GLY A 145 4.52 21.23 0.20
C GLY A 145 3.10 20.91 0.67
N ALA A 146 2.88 19.78 1.33
CA ALA A 146 1.56 19.32 1.71
C ALA A 146 1.13 19.82 3.09
N ALA A 147 -0.13 20.23 3.22
CA ALA A 147 -0.70 20.58 4.52
C ALA A 147 -0.78 19.34 5.43
N PRO A 148 -0.58 19.48 6.75
CA PRO A 148 -0.72 18.40 7.70
C PRO A 148 -2.17 17.95 7.91
N GLY A 149 -2.33 16.78 8.50
CA GLY A 149 -3.61 16.24 8.97
C GLY A 149 -4.37 15.44 7.91
N PRO A 150 -5.35 14.64 8.34
CA PRO A 150 -6.12 13.75 7.49
C PRO A 150 -7.04 14.51 6.51
N LEU A 151 -7.47 13.82 5.45
CA LEU A 151 -8.57 14.27 4.59
C LEU A 151 -9.88 14.24 5.38
N GLY A 152 -10.80 15.17 5.12
CA GLY A 152 -12.10 15.20 5.81
C GLY A 152 -13.06 14.08 5.37
N ASP A 153 -12.76 13.41 4.26
CA ASP A 153 -13.61 12.41 3.61
C ASP A 153 -12.84 11.10 3.34
N GLU A 154 -11.97 10.70 4.26
CA GLU A 154 -11.18 9.46 4.10
C GLU A 154 -12.05 8.23 3.89
N ARG A 155 -11.67 7.40 2.93
CA ARG A 155 -12.34 6.15 2.56
C ARG A 155 -11.38 4.98 2.61
N GLU A 156 -11.92 3.81 2.93
CA GLU A 156 -11.14 2.57 3.02
C GLU A 156 -10.73 2.10 1.62
N GLY A 157 -9.42 2.11 1.36
CA GLY A 157 -8.81 1.55 0.16
C GLY A 157 -8.58 0.03 0.24
N ARG A 158 -7.94 -0.53 -0.78
CA ARG A 158 -7.61 -1.97 -0.81
C ARG A 158 -6.31 -2.23 -1.55
N GLU A 159 -5.64 -3.30 -1.13
CA GLU A 159 -4.59 -3.89 -1.92
C GLU A 159 -5.14 -4.57 -3.18
N MET A 160 -4.41 -4.46 -4.29
CA MET A 160 -4.57 -5.27 -5.49
C MET A 160 -3.27 -6.06 -5.68
N LEU A 161 -3.24 -7.28 -5.17
CA LEU A 161 -2.06 -8.12 -5.21
C LEU A 161 -2.10 -9.07 -6.40
N TYR A 162 -0.92 -9.45 -6.89
CA TYR A 162 -0.75 -10.41 -7.97
C TYR A 162 -0.37 -11.77 -7.43
N SER A 163 -1.01 -12.80 -7.93
CA SER A 163 -0.64 -14.19 -7.69
C SER A 163 0.21 -14.71 -8.83
N SER A 164 1.17 -15.59 -8.53
CA SER A 164 1.88 -16.37 -9.55
C SER A 164 0.86 -17.27 -10.26
N GLY A 165 0.42 -16.86 -11.44
CA GLY A 165 -0.50 -17.65 -12.24
C GLY A 165 0.15 -18.97 -12.68
N THR A 166 -0.55 -20.11 -12.57
CA THR A 166 -0.11 -21.41 -13.11
C THR A 166 0.04 -21.41 -14.63
N THR A 167 -0.42 -20.35 -15.31
CA THR A 167 -0.43 -20.16 -16.76
C THR A 167 0.63 -19.19 -17.29
N GLY A 168 1.61 -18.81 -16.49
CA GLY A 168 2.79 -18.04 -16.91
C GLY A 168 2.72 -16.54 -16.76
N ARG A 169 1.53 -15.91 -16.62
CA ARG A 169 1.41 -14.48 -16.30
C ARG A 169 0.78 -14.27 -14.94
N PRO A 170 1.28 -13.32 -14.11
CA PRO A 170 0.67 -12.96 -12.85
C PRO A 170 -0.78 -12.50 -13.07
N LYS A 171 -1.69 -12.86 -12.14
CA LYS A 171 -3.09 -12.44 -12.17
C LYS A 171 -3.36 -11.50 -11.02
N GLY A 172 -3.83 -10.29 -11.33
CA GLY A 172 -4.25 -9.30 -10.34
C GLY A 172 -5.56 -9.69 -9.66
N VAL A 173 -5.58 -9.65 -8.34
CA VAL A 173 -6.77 -9.91 -7.53
C VAL A 173 -7.37 -8.57 -7.13
N ARG A 174 -8.31 -8.07 -7.94
CA ARG A 174 -9.01 -6.79 -7.69
C ARG A 174 -10.18 -7.04 -6.74
N LYS A 175 -10.00 -6.70 -5.46
CA LYS A 175 -11.06 -6.74 -4.46
C LYS A 175 -12.01 -5.55 -4.62
N GLN A 176 -13.29 -5.75 -4.30
CA GLN A 176 -14.24 -4.64 -4.21
C GLN A 176 -13.84 -3.71 -3.06
N LEU A 177 -13.92 -2.39 -3.28
CA LEU A 177 -13.77 -1.41 -2.21
C LEU A 177 -14.96 -1.51 -1.25
N PRO A 178 -14.74 -1.38 0.07
CA PRO A 178 -15.81 -1.55 1.05
C PRO A 178 -16.81 -0.38 1.05
N GLY A 179 -16.43 0.79 0.53
CA GLY A 179 -17.26 1.99 0.52
C GLY A 179 -17.50 2.60 1.90
N THR A 180 -16.71 2.20 2.90
CA THR A 180 -16.81 2.67 4.28
C THR A 180 -15.77 3.76 4.57
N PRO A 181 -15.94 4.55 5.64
CA PRO A 181 -14.90 5.42 6.14
C PRO A 181 -13.61 4.66 6.46
N PHE A 182 -12.47 5.33 6.30
CA PHE A 182 -11.18 4.76 6.67
C PHE A 182 -11.13 4.41 8.16
N GLY A 183 -10.63 3.23 8.47
CA GLY A 183 -10.53 2.75 9.83
C GLY A 183 -11.85 2.22 10.43
N ASP A 184 -12.91 2.05 9.63
CA ASP A 184 -14.10 1.37 10.09
C ASP A 184 -13.76 -0.08 10.50
N PRO A 185 -14.00 -0.46 11.76
CA PRO A 185 -13.68 -1.82 12.23
C PRO A 185 -14.38 -2.94 11.45
N ALA A 186 -15.50 -2.65 10.80
CA ALA A 186 -16.23 -3.62 9.97
C ALA A 186 -15.52 -3.90 8.64
N SER A 187 -14.68 -2.98 8.17
CA SER A 187 -13.90 -3.12 6.95
C SER A 187 -12.43 -3.44 7.17
N ALA A 188 -11.99 -3.54 8.45
CA ALA A 188 -10.61 -3.86 8.77
C ALA A 188 -10.12 -5.07 7.97
N PRO A 189 -8.94 -5.00 7.36
CA PRO A 189 -8.39 -6.12 6.62
C PRO A 189 -8.27 -7.31 7.57
N VAL A 190 -8.72 -8.47 7.13
CA VAL A 190 -8.49 -9.71 7.87
C VAL A 190 -6.99 -9.95 7.86
N ILE A 191 -6.32 -9.63 8.97
CA ILE A 191 -4.93 -10.00 9.17
C ILE A 191 -4.88 -11.52 9.22
N VAL A 192 -4.50 -12.10 8.10
CA VAL A 192 -4.37 -13.55 8.00
C VAL A 192 -3.07 -13.95 8.69
N PRO A 193 -3.13 -14.68 9.83
CA PRO A 193 -1.96 -15.15 10.51
C PRO A 193 -1.08 -15.95 9.55
N ARG A 194 0.23 -15.65 9.53
CA ARG A 194 1.21 -16.37 8.75
C ARG A 194 2.13 -17.15 9.69
N GLU A 195 2.57 -18.31 9.24
CA GLU A 195 3.66 -19.04 9.87
C GLU A 195 4.98 -18.26 9.71
N PRO A 196 6.01 -18.53 10.54
CA PRO A 196 7.32 -17.89 10.40
C PRO A 196 7.96 -18.05 9.02
N ASN A 197 7.58 -19.07 8.27
CA ASN A 197 8.01 -19.33 6.89
C ASN A 197 7.17 -18.57 5.83
N GLY A 198 6.28 -17.65 6.24
CA GLY A 198 5.42 -16.86 5.38
C GLY A 198 4.16 -17.54 4.84
N LYS A 199 3.95 -18.84 5.11
CA LYS A 199 2.73 -19.56 4.70
C LYS A 199 1.53 -19.13 5.52
N LEU A 200 0.35 -19.09 4.89
CA LEU A 200 -0.91 -18.82 5.56
C LEU A 200 -1.21 -19.90 6.60
N TYR A 201 -1.51 -19.49 7.82
CA TYR A 201 -1.92 -20.39 8.91
C TYR A 201 -3.36 -20.87 8.69
N LYS A 202 -3.57 -21.70 7.66
CA LYS A 202 -4.91 -22.17 7.22
C LYS A 202 -5.72 -22.81 8.36
N ARG A 203 -5.06 -23.45 9.31
CA ARG A 203 -5.72 -24.10 10.46
C ARG A 203 -6.37 -23.06 11.39
N LEU A 204 -5.64 -21.99 11.76
CA LEU A 204 -6.17 -20.92 12.60
C LEU A 204 -7.31 -20.16 11.91
N LEU A 205 -7.24 -19.99 10.59
CA LEU A 205 -8.33 -19.41 9.81
C LEU A 205 -9.57 -20.30 9.88
N ARG A 206 -9.42 -21.61 9.68
CA ARG A 206 -10.54 -22.57 9.79
C ARG A 206 -11.17 -22.54 11.18
N GLU A 207 -10.38 -22.59 12.24
CA GLU A 207 -10.88 -22.57 13.62
C GLU A 207 -11.64 -21.27 13.94
N ARG A 208 -11.18 -20.13 13.43
CA ARG A 208 -11.77 -18.81 13.70
C ARG A 208 -13.04 -18.52 12.90
N TYR A 209 -13.11 -18.96 11.65
CA TYR A 209 -14.23 -18.67 10.74
C TYR A 209 -15.23 -19.80 10.58
N TRP A 210 -14.88 -21.04 11.00
CA TRP A 210 -15.76 -22.20 10.89
C TRP A 210 -16.25 -22.72 12.22
N ALA A 211 -15.81 -22.12 13.34
CA ALA A 211 -16.39 -22.41 14.66
C ALA A 211 -17.85 -21.95 14.66
N GLY A 212 -18.75 -22.90 14.40
CA GLY A 212 -20.19 -22.64 14.32
C GLY A 212 -20.85 -22.91 12.96
N HIS A 213 -20.09 -23.18 11.90
CA HIS A 213 -20.63 -23.59 10.62
C HIS A 213 -20.38 -25.09 10.42
N ARG A 214 -21.46 -25.88 10.38
CA ARG A 214 -21.38 -27.28 9.93
C ARG A 214 -20.96 -27.30 8.45
N SER A 215 -19.93 -28.07 8.13
CA SER A 215 -19.41 -28.20 6.77
C SER A 215 -20.51 -28.68 5.82
N LEU A 216 -20.84 -27.84 4.85
CA LEU A 216 -21.51 -28.28 3.63
C LEU A 216 -20.42 -28.67 2.63
N VAL A 217 -19.83 -29.84 2.82
CA VAL A 217 -19.09 -30.56 1.79
C VAL A 217 -19.58 -31.98 1.84
N THR A 218 -20.49 -32.31 0.99
CA THR A 218 -20.75 -33.63 0.44
C THR A 218 -19.85 -33.82 -0.76
#